data_d456c4609b039c00ccf85f977759987a
#
_entry.id   d456c4609b039c00ccf85f977759987a
#
_cell.length_a   1.000
_cell.length_b   1.000
_cell.length_c   1.000
_cell.angle_alpha   90.00
_cell.angle_beta   90.00
_cell.angle_gamma   90.00
#
_symmetry.space_group_name_H-M   'P 1'
#
loop_
_entity.id
_entity.type
_entity.pdbx_description
1 polymer ?
#
loop_
_entity_poly.entity_id
_entity_poly.type
_entity_poly.pdbx_seq_one_letter_code
_entity_poly.pdbx_strand_id
1 'polypeptide(L)'
;MRHEEVNKLIKRGLDQAKITSTLEPIGLSRAGDGKRPDGLTLPTWSKGKCLIWDFTCADTLCNSYVKKASKEACSAAEDREKKKIEKYENLSNHYHFVPVGVETYGAFGSEGLKLLKKIGAKIREATGEKRSTFFFLQSISMAIQRGNAACVIGTPPSSEGLEGLFEFVLDEPDL
;
A
#
# COMPACT_ATOMS: atom_id res chain seq x y z
N MET A 1 11.61 -2.51 -0.68
CA MET A 1 11.06 -3.83 -0.23
C MET A 1 9.55 -3.79 -0.03
N ARG A 2 8.95 -3.25 1.07
CA ARG A 2 7.47 -3.18 1.26
C ARG A 2 6.71 -2.58 0.07
N HIS A 3 7.14 -1.39 -0.36
CA HIS A 3 6.56 -0.62 -1.45
C HIS A 3 6.53 -1.43 -2.77
N GLU A 4 7.64 -2.00 -3.15
CA GLU A 4 7.79 -2.78 -4.36
C GLU A 4 6.93 -4.06 -4.36
N GLU A 5 6.91 -4.79 -3.24
CA GLU A 5 6.15 -6.03 -3.13
C GLU A 5 4.63 -5.79 -3.20
N VAL A 6 4.13 -4.72 -2.56
CA VAL A 6 2.71 -4.37 -2.65
C VAL A 6 2.34 -3.98 -4.09
N ASN A 7 3.16 -3.18 -4.77
CA ASN A 7 2.91 -2.80 -6.15
C ASN A 7 2.95 -4.01 -7.11
N LYS A 8 3.85 -4.97 -6.89
CA LYS A 8 3.86 -6.25 -7.63
C LYS A 8 2.57 -7.06 -7.40
N LEU A 9 2.05 -7.08 -6.17
CA LEU A 9 0.80 -7.77 -5.85
C LEU A 9 -0.40 -7.08 -6.49
N ILE A 10 -0.46 -5.75 -6.49
CA ILE A 10 -1.52 -4.99 -7.18
C ILE A 10 -1.49 -5.32 -8.67
N LYS A 11 -0.31 -5.26 -9.30
CA LYS A 11 -0.15 -5.64 -10.71
C LYS A 11 -0.60 -7.07 -10.97
N ARG A 12 -0.15 -8.03 -10.15
CA ARG A 12 -0.57 -9.44 -10.27
C ARG A 12 -2.09 -9.59 -10.14
N GLY A 13 -2.73 -8.87 -9.21
CA GLY A 13 -4.19 -8.87 -9.06
C GLY A 13 -4.90 -8.35 -10.30
N LEU A 14 -4.38 -7.28 -10.92
CA LEU A 14 -4.90 -6.76 -12.18
C LEU A 14 -4.70 -7.78 -13.33
N ASP A 15 -3.54 -8.42 -13.42
CA ASP A 15 -3.29 -9.47 -14.44
C ASP A 15 -4.25 -10.66 -14.25
N GLN A 16 -4.53 -11.11 -13.02
CA GLN A 16 -5.54 -12.13 -12.72
C GLN A 16 -6.95 -11.70 -13.13
N ALA A 17 -7.25 -10.42 -13.00
CA ALA A 17 -8.50 -9.82 -13.48
C ALA A 17 -8.52 -9.58 -15.00
N LYS A 18 -7.51 -10.04 -15.76
CA LYS A 18 -7.32 -9.81 -17.20
C LYS A 18 -7.19 -8.33 -17.58
N ILE A 19 -6.64 -7.52 -16.69
CA ILE A 19 -6.39 -6.10 -16.88
C ILE A 19 -4.88 -5.88 -16.97
N THR A 20 -4.39 -5.67 -18.17
CA THR A 20 -2.96 -5.41 -18.40
C THR A 20 -2.54 -4.10 -17.75
N SER A 21 -1.42 -4.13 -17.04
CA SER A 21 -0.88 -2.96 -16.34
C SER A 21 0.65 -2.92 -16.39
N THR A 22 1.21 -1.75 -16.17
CA THR A 22 2.65 -1.54 -16.08
C THR A 22 2.99 -0.87 -14.75
N LEU A 23 4.15 -1.22 -14.21
CA LEU A 23 4.72 -0.55 -13.05
C LEU A 23 5.60 0.61 -13.51
N GLU A 24 5.67 1.64 -12.68
CA GLU A 24 6.54 2.79 -12.87
C GLU A 24 6.46 3.41 -14.27
N PRO A 25 5.26 3.78 -14.76
CA PRO A 25 5.08 4.29 -16.11
C PRO A 25 5.90 5.56 -16.33
N ILE A 26 6.58 5.63 -17.48
CA ILE A 26 7.41 6.77 -17.86
C ILE A 26 6.59 7.74 -18.73
N GLY A 27 6.88 9.05 -18.62
CA GLY A 27 6.30 10.05 -19.53
C GLY A 27 4.90 10.55 -19.20
N LEU A 28 4.36 10.24 -18.02
CA LEU A 28 3.04 10.74 -17.61
C LEU A 28 3.06 12.22 -17.17
N SER A 29 4.21 12.73 -16.75
CA SER A 29 4.38 14.13 -16.37
C SER A 29 5.16 14.88 -17.45
N ARG A 30 4.65 16.06 -17.85
CA ARG A 30 5.23 16.87 -18.93
C ARG A 30 6.49 17.62 -18.55
N ALA A 31 6.80 17.80 -17.30
CA ALA A 31 7.71 18.86 -16.88
C ALA A 31 8.91 18.43 -16.06
N GLY A 32 9.37 17.22 -16.13
CA GLY A 32 10.56 16.86 -15.34
C GLY A 32 10.38 17.03 -13.81
N ASP A 33 9.13 17.17 -13.35
CA ASP A 33 8.77 17.40 -11.94
C ASP A 33 8.97 16.16 -11.05
N GLY A 34 9.54 15.08 -11.63
CA GLY A 34 9.83 13.85 -10.93
C GLY A 34 8.60 13.08 -10.44
N LYS A 35 7.39 13.49 -10.84
CA LYS A 35 6.16 12.82 -10.42
C LYS A 35 5.97 11.54 -11.23
N ARG A 36 6.16 10.41 -10.58
CA ARG A 36 6.02 9.10 -11.18
C ARG A 36 5.09 8.25 -10.30
N PRO A 37 3.87 7.96 -10.76
CA PRO A 37 2.99 7.02 -10.07
C PRO A 37 3.55 5.60 -10.16
N ASP A 38 3.16 4.74 -9.22
CA ASP A 38 3.71 3.39 -9.13
C ASP A 38 3.18 2.45 -10.21
N GLY A 39 1.99 2.72 -10.74
CA GLY A 39 1.47 1.89 -11.81
C GLY A 39 0.35 2.52 -12.62
N LEU A 40 0.09 1.90 -13.78
CA LEU A 40 -0.88 2.32 -14.78
C LEU A 40 -1.55 1.10 -15.40
N THR A 41 -2.89 1.12 -15.56
CA THR A 41 -3.59 0.14 -16.41
C THR A 41 -3.56 0.61 -17.86
N LEU A 42 -3.36 -0.32 -18.79
CA LEU A 42 -3.38 0.01 -20.22
C LEU A 42 -4.83 0.14 -20.75
N PRO A 43 -5.77 -0.76 -20.39
CA PRO A 43 -7.18 -0.55 -20.71
C PRO A 43 -7.82 0.47 -19.76
N THR A 44 -8.93 1.03 -20.18
CA THR A 44 -9.72 1.95 -19.39
C THR A 44 -10.28 1.27 -18.15
N TRP A 45 -10.20 1.96 -17.02
CA TRP A 45 -10.68 1.47 -15.72
C TRP A 45 -12.07 1.98 -15.39
N SER A 46 -12.30 3.28 -15.55
CA SER A 46 -13.55 3.94 -15.19
C SER A 46 -13.75 5.21 -16.01
N LYS A 47 -14.97 5.49 -16.46
CA LYS A 47 -15.36 6.71 -17.20
C LYS A 47 -14.42 7.03 -18.38
N GLY A 48 -13.98 6.00 -19.10
CA GLY A 48 -13.06 6.17 -20.24
C GLY A 48 -11.61 6.50 -19.88
N LYS A 49 -11.25 6.51 -18.60
CA LYS A 49 -9.88 6.80 -18.13
C LYS A 49 -9.17 5.55 -17.64
N CYS A 50 -7.87 5.42 -17.94
CA CYS A 50 -7.02 4.41 -17.33
C CYS A 50 -6.78 4.71 -15.85
N LEU A 51 -6.59 3.66 -15.04
CA LEU A 51 -6.23 3.78 -13.63
C LEU A 51 -4.74 4.05 -13.50
N ILE A 52 -4.38 5.04 -12.71
CA ILE A 52 -3.05 5.16 -12.13
C ILE A 52 -3.15 5.07 -10.61
N TRP A 53 -2.21 4.36 -10.00
CA TRP A 53 -2.14 4.24 -8.55
C TRP A 53 -0.77 4.60 -8.02
N ASP A 54 -0.72 4.99 -6.76
CA ASP A 54 0.50 5.31 -6.05
C ASP A 54 0.38 4.82 -4.60
N PHE A 55 1.24 3.87 -4.22
CA PHE A 55 1.24 3.27 -2.90
C PHE A 55 2.07 4.12 -1.93
N THR A 56 1.60 4.23 -0.69
CA THR A 56 2.34 4.92 0.37
C THR A 56 2.10 4.26 1.72
N CYS A 57 3.16 4.13 2.50
CA CYS A 57 3.07 3.66 3.87
C CYS A 57 3.27 4.84 4.84
N ALA A 58 2.32 5.04 5.75
CA ALA A 58 2.42 6.00 6.82
C ALA A 58 3.04 5.34 8.05
N ASP A 59 4.12 5.92 8.57
CA ASP A 59 4.66 5.50 9.86
C ASP A 59 3.79 6.09 10.98
N THR A 60 2.95 5.25 11.58
CA THR A 60 2.01 5.64 12.64
C THR A 60 2.69 6.00 13.95
N LEU A 61 3.93 5.57 14.15
CA LEU A 61 4.69 5.83 15.38
C LEU A 61 5.49 7.12 15.31
N CYS A 62 5.61 7.76 14.14
CA CYS A 62 6.30 9.04 14.05
C CYS A 62 5.53 10.16 14.78
N ASN A 63 6.27 11.14 15.28
CA ASN A 63 5.73 12.23 16.09
C ASN A 63 4.56 13.00 15.44
N SER A 64 4.55 13.08 14.09
CA SER A 64 3.51 13.76 13.33
C SER A 64 2.18 13.01 13.26
N TYR A 65 2.18 11.70 13.46
CA TYR A 65 0.98 10.86 13.33
C TYR A 65 0.55 10.18 14.62
N VAL A 66 1.46 9.90 15.56
CA VAL A 66 1.18 9.09 16.74
C VAL A 66 -0.02 9.58 17.56
N LYS A 67 -0.14 10.91 17.78
CA LYS A 67 -1.27 11.49 18.54
C LYS A 67 -2.62 11.34 17.86
N LYS A 68 -2.65 11.34 16.52
CA LYS A 68 -3.88 11.19 15.74
C LYS A 68 -4.21 9.73 15.55
N ALA A 69 -3.24 8.92 15.17
CA ALA A 69 -3.39 7.48 14.97
C ALA A 69 -3.80 6.73 16.23
N SER A 70 -3.41 7.21 17.43
CA SER A 70 -3.84 6.63 18.71
C SER A 70 -5.32 6.85 19.02
N LYS A 71 -5.96 7.83 18.37
CA LYS A 71 -7.38 8.16 18.59
C LYS A 71 -8.28 7.63 17.47
N GLU A 72 -7.76 7.59 16.26
CA GLU A 72 -8.54 7.28 15.07
C GLU A 72 -7.72 6.38 14.13
N ALA A 73 -8.20 5.15 13.96
CA ALA A 73 -7.59 4.19 13.03
C ALA A 73 -7.66 4.69 11.59
N CYS A 74 -6.68 4.34 10.78
CA CYS A 74 -6.53 4.73 9.37
C CYS A 74 -6.23 6.23 9.13
N SER A 75 -6.23 7.06 10.15
CA SER A 75 -6.09 8.52 10.00
C SER A 75 -4.77 8.94 9.36
N ALA A 76 -3.66 8.25 9.65
CA ALA A 76 -2.36 8.52 9.04
C ALA A 76 -2.32 8.08 7.56
N ALA A 77 -2.96 6.96 7.23
CA ALA A 77 -3.10 6.50 5.85
C ALA A 77 -3.94 7.47 5.02
N GLU A 78 -5.07 7.92 5.55
CA GLU A 78 -5.95 8.90 4.88
C GLU A 78 -5.28 10.25 4.65
N ASP A 79 -4.49 10.75 5.61
CA ASP A 79 -3.71 11.96 5.44
C ASP A 79 -2.67 11.81 4.32
N ARG A 80 -2.06 10.63 4.19
CA ARG A 80 -1.16 10.32 3.06
C ARG A 80 -1.90 10.25 1.74
N GLU A 81 -3.09 9.65 1.71
CA GLU A 81 -3.93 9.60 0.50
C GLU A 81 -4.29 11.01 0.03
N LYS A 82 -4.72 11.90 0.93
CA LYS A 82 -5.02 13.32 0.61
C LYS A 82 -3.82 14.02 -0.01
N LYS A 83 -2.64 13.92 0.61
CA LYS A 83 -1.41 14.50 0.06
C LYS A 83 -1.04 13.96 -1.32
N LYS A 84 -1.31 12.68 -1.58
CA LYS A 84 -1.09 12.09 -2.91
C LYS A 84 -2.10 12.58 -3.94
N ILE A 85 -3.37 12.77 -3.57
CA ILE A 85 -4.39 13.37 -4.45
C ILE A 85 -3.96 14.78 -4.87
N GLU A 86 -3.56 15.63 -3.93
CA GLU A 86 -3.04 16.97 -4.22
C GLU A 86 -1.80 16.92 -5.12
N LYS A 87 -0.85 16.03 -4.82
CA LYS A 87 0.37 15.87 -5.62
C LYS A 87 0.07 15.53 -7.08
N TYR A 88 -0.92 14.68 -7.34
CA TYR A 88 -1.25 14.16 -8.66
C TYR A 88 -2.49 14.81 -9.30
N GLU A 89 -2.97 15.93 -8.77
CA GLU A 89 -4.16 16.63 -9.27
C GLU A 89 -4.13 16.87 -10.78
N ASN A 90 -2.98 17.28 -11.31
CA ASN A 90 -2.80 17.54 -12.75
C ASN A 90 -3.03 16.30 -13.64
N LEU A 91 -2.83 15.10 -13.11
CA LEU A 91 -3.06 13.85 -13.84
C LEU A 91 -4.53 13.40 -13.80
N SER A 92 -5.32 13.91 -12.87
CA SER A 92 -6.73 13.54 -12.70
C SER A 92 -7.63 13.91 -13.91
N ASN A 93 -7.19 14.87 -14.72
CA ASN A 93 -7.89 15.25 -15.96
C ASN A 93 -7.86 14.13 -17.01
N HIS A 94 -6.77 13.36 -17.07
CA HIS A 94 -6.53 12.35 -18.11
C HIS A 94 -6.65 10.91 -17.56
N TYR A 95 -6.42 10.71 -16.27
CA TYR A 95 -6.37 9.41 -15.63
C TYR A 95 -7.31 9.36 -14.42
N HIS A 96 -7.69 8.14 -14.05
CA HIS A 96 -8.36 7.89 -12.78
C HIS A 96 -7.28 7.61 -11.73
N PHE A 97 -6.88 8.65 -10.99
CA PHE A 97 -5.87 8.51 -9.94
C PHE A 97 -6.46 7.96 -8.66
N VAL A 98 -5.82 6.95 -8.08
CA VAL A 98 -6.18 6.40 -6.76
C VAL A 98 -4.92 6.21 -5.91
N PRO A 99 -4.81 6.91 -4.78
CA PRO A 99 -3.78 6.63 -3.80
C PRO A 99 -4.09 5.34 -3.06
N VAL A 100 -3.04 4.61 -2.68
CA VAL A 100 -3.17 3.42 -1.82
C VAL A 100 -2.36 3.67 -0.56
N GLY A 101 -3.00 4.27 0.43
CA GLY A 101 -2.41 4.54 1.73
C GLY A 101 -2.54 3.36 2.68
N VAL A 102 -1.47 3.06 3.42
CA VAL A 102 -1.50 2.05 4.47
C VAL A 102 -0.70 2.53 5.69
N GLU A 103 -1.15 2.19 6.87
CA GLU A 103 -0.42 2.39 8.12
C GLU A 103 0.57 1.24 8.37
N THR A 104 1.58 1.48 9.20
CA THR A 104 2.60 0.47 9.57
C THR A 104 1.97 -0.85 10.00
N TYR A 105 0.89 -0.82 10.77
CA TYR A 105 0.21 -2.02 11.25
C TYR A 105 -0.83 -2.59 10.29
N GLY A 106 -0.95 -2.06 9.08
CA GLY A 106 -1.77 -2.63 8.01
C GLY A 106 -3.17 -2.04 7.86
N ALA A 107 -3.52 -0.98 8.60
CA ALA A 107 -4.76 -0.26 8.38
C ALA A 107 -4.68 0.53 7.06
N PHE A 108 -5.66 0.35 6.17
CA PHE A 108 -5.72 1.01 4.88
C PHE A 108 -6.52 2.29 4.93
N GLY A 109 -6.09 3.29 4.17
CA GLY A 109 -6.92 4.44 3.85
C GLY A 109 -8.14 4.05 3.00
N SER A 110 -9.16 4.88 3.04
CA SER A 110 -10.47 4.57 2.45
C SER A 110 -10.41 4.41 0.93
N GLU A 111 -9.63 5.22 0.23
CA GLU A 111 -9.52 5.17 -1.24
C GLU A 111 -8.75 3.93 -1.70
N GLY A 112 -7.61 3.64 -1.06
CA GLY A 112 -6.82 2.45 -1.35
C GLY A 112 -7.63 1.17 -1.10
N LEU A 113 -8.31 1.07 0.03
CA LEU A 113 -9.15 -0.09 0.35
C LEU A 113 -10.28 -0.30 -0.67
N LYS A 114 -10.93 0.79 -1.12
CA LYS A 114 -11.96 0.72 -2.18
C LYS A 114 -11.38 0.18 -3.49
N LEU A 115 -10.20 0.66 -3.89
CA LEU A 115 -9.52 0.15 -5.08
C LEU A 115 -9.20 -1.32 -4.96
N LEU A 116 -8.57 -1.75 -3.87
CA LEU A 116 -8.18 -3.14 -3.66
C LEU A 116 -9.39 -4.09 -3.65
N LYS A 117 -10.50 -3.68 -3.04
CA LYS A 117 -11.76 -4.43 -3.09
C LYS A 117 -12.32 -4.53 -4.51
N LYS A 118 -12.24 -3.46 -5.31
CA LYS A 118 -12.67 -3.48 -6.72
C LYS A 118 -11.81 -4.42 -7.56
N ILE A 119 -10.48 -4.42 -7.35
CA ILE A 119 -9.58 -5.38 -8.02
C ILE A 119 -9.95 -6.81 -7.63
N GLY A 120 -10.13 -7.09 -6.35
CA GLY A 120 -10.55 -8.39 -5.86
C GLY A 120 -11.90 -8.87 -6.43
N ALA A 121 -12.86 -7.97 -6.60
CA ALA A 121 -14.13 -8.28 -7.26
C ALA A 121 -13.93 -8.65 -8.74
N LYS A 122 -13.07 -7.91 -9.46
CA LYS A 122 -12.74 -8.22 -10.86
C LYS A 122 -11.97 -9.54 -11.01
N ILE A 123 -11.10 -9.91 -10.06
CA ILE A 123 -10.46 -11.22 -10.01
C ILE A 123 -11.53 -12.30 -9.88
N ARG A 124 -12.50 -12.13 -8.98
CA ARG A 124 -13.62 -13.06 -8.80
C ARG A 124 -14.46 -13.22 -10.08
N GLU A 125 -14.76 -12.11 -10.77
CA GLU A 125 -15.48 -12.14 -12.04
C GLU A 125 -14.71 -12.91 -13.12
N ALA A 126 -13.39 -12.72 -13.21
CA ALA A 126 -12.54 -13.34 -14.20
C ALA A 126 -12.22 -14.83 -13.93
N THR A 127 -12.15 -15.21 -12.65
CA THR A 127 -11.70 -16.56 -12.23
C THR A 127 -12.84 -17.47 -11.75
N GLY A 128 -13.99 -16.91 -11.36
CA GLY A 128 -15.09 -17.63 -10.71
C GLY A 128 -14.84 -17.97 -9.22
N GLU A 129 -13.63 -17.69 -8.67
CA GLU A 129 -13.28 -18.01 -7.29
C GLU A 129 -13.91 -17.00 -6.31
N LYS A 130 -14.87 -17.46 -5.53
CA LYS A 130 -15.67 -16.60 -4.60
C LYS A 130 -14.82 -15.89 -3.55
N ARG A 131 -13.68 -16.48 -3.14
CA ARG A 131 -12.80 -15.97 -2.09
C ARG A 131 -11.66 -15.10 -2.64
N SER A 132 -11.60 -14.81 -3.93
CA SER A 132 -10.52 -14.06 -4.57
C SER A 132 -10.23 -12.72 -3.87
N THR A 133 -11.26 -11.95 -3.53
CA THR A 133 -11.08 -10.68 -2.84
C THR A 133 -10.39 -10.86 -1.48
N PHE A 134 -10.79 -11.88 -0.73
CA PHE A 134 -10.20 -12.19 0.57
C PHE A 134 -8.72 -12.59 0.42
N PHE A 135 -8.41 -13.52 -0.48
CA PHE A 135 -7.03 -13.96 -0.71
C PHE A 135 -6.14 -12.83 -1.22
N PHE A 136 -6.66 -11.98 -2.09
CA PHE A 136 -5.91 -10.83 -2.60
C PHE A 136 -5.56 -9.85 -1.48
N LEU A 137 -6.54 -9.44 -0.65
CA LEU A 137 -6.29 -8.55 0.48
C LEU A 137 -5.36 -9.17 1.52
N GLN A 138 -5.52 -10.46 1.80
CA GLN A 138 -4.62 -11.21 2.70
C GLN A 138 -3.18 -11.22 2.18
N SER A 139 -2.98 -11.43 0.88
CA SER A 139 -1.64 -11.41 0.27
C SER A 139 -0.96 -10.05 0.44
N ILE A 140 -1.70 -8.95 0.29
CA ILE A 140 -1.18 -7.60 0.51
C ILE A 140 -0.84 -7.38 1.99
N SER A 141 -1.72 -7.78 2.90
CA SER A 141 -1.47 -7.68 4.34
C SER A 141 -0.21 -8.46 4.74
N MET A 142 -0.03 -9.67 4.23
CA MET A 142 1.17 -10.47 4.47
C MET A 142 2.44 -9.80 3.92
N ALA A 143 2.39 -9.16 2.75
CA ALA A 143 3.53 -8.43 2.19
C ALA A 143 3.92 -7.24 3.06
N ILE A 144 2.94 -6.52 3.62
CA ILE A 144 3.17 -5.42 4.56
C ILE A 144 3.88 -5.93 5.81
N GLN A 145 3.38 -7.00 6.43
CA GLN A 145 3.96 -7.55 7.66
C GLN A 145 5.37 -8.13 7.43
N ARG A 146 5.59 -8.83 6.32
CA ARG A 146 6.93 -9.29 5.93
C ARG A 146 7.89 -8.13 5.73
N GLY A 147 7.43 -7.05 5.11
CA GLY A 147 8.22 -5.83 4.95
C GLY A 147 8.54 -5.14 6.27
N ASN A 148 7.61 -5.15 7.23
CA ASN A 148 7.85 -4.64 8.58
C ASN A 148 8.90 -5.48 9.30
N ALA A 149 8.75 -6.80 9.30
CA ALA A 149 9.70 -7.73 9.89
C ALA A 149 11.12 -7.54 9.30
N ALA A 150 11.21 -7.42 7.97
CA ALA A 150 12.49 -7.16 7.31
C ALA A 150 13.13 -5.82 7.72
N CYS A 151 12.33 -4.77 7.97
CA CYS A 151 12.84 -3.50 8.48
C CYS A 151 13.39 -3.64 9.90
N VAL A 152 12.72 -4.39 10.76
CA VAL A 152 13.18 -4.65 12.14
C VAL A 152 14.46 -5.46 12.13
N ILE A 153 14.50 -6.57 11.39
CA ILE A 153 15.68 -7.47 11.31
C ILE A 153 16.87 -6.75 10.64
N GLY A 154 16.62 -5.92 9.63
CA GLY A 154 17.66 -5.18 8.90
C GLY A 154 18.15 -3.91 9.60
N THR A 155 17.56 -3.53 10.73
CA THR A 155 18.08 -2.43 11.55
C THR A 155 19.34 -2.95 12.25
N PRO A 156 20.53 -2.31 12.04
CA PRO A 156 21.72 -2.71 12.77
C PRO A 156 21.45 -2.61 14.27
N PRO A 157 21.86 -3.59 15.07
CA PRO A 157 21.70 -3.51 16.51
C PRO A 157 22.37 -2.20 16.99
N SER A 158 21.65 -1.40 17.77
CA SER A 158 22.28 -0.43 18.65
C SER A 158 23.35 -1.19 19.45
N SER A 159 24.39 -0.53 19.94
CA SER A 159 25.56 -1.12 20.62
C SER A 159 25.25 -2.13 21.76
N GLU A 160 23.99 -2.26 22.13
CA GLU A 160 23.42 -3.31 22.97
C GLU A 160 22.78 -4.32 22.00
N GLY A 161 23.45 -5.45 21.78
CA GLY A 161 23.08 -6.45 20.77
C GLY A 161 21.64 -6.99 20.93
N LEU A 162 21.23 -7.83 19.98
CA LEU A 162 19.94 -8.55 19.98
C LEU A 162 19.64 -9.31 21.27
N GLU A 163 20.63 -9.52 22.13
CA GLU A 163 20.52 -10.14 23.45
C GLU A 163 19.53 -9.42 24.36
N GLY A 164 19.51 -8.08 24.38
CA GLY A 164 18.55 -7.31 25.16
C GLY A 164 17.10 -7.32 24.65
N LEU A 165 16.89 -7.73 23.40
CA LEU A 165 15.54 -7.85 22.83
C LEU A 165 14.84 -9.14 23.27
N PHE A 166 15.62 -10.16 23.64
CA PHE A 166 15.09 -11.45 24.11
C PHE A 166 15.00 -11.55 25.64
N GLU A 167 15.69 -10.69 26.40
CA GLU A 167 15.55 -10.65 27.87
C GLU A 167 14.16 -10.20 28.32
N PHE A 168 13.45 -9.37 27.54
CA PHE A 168 12.07 -8.97 27.83
C PHE A 168 11.02 -10.08 27.72
N VAL A 169 11.36 -11.23 27.12
CA VAL A 169 10.43 -12.33 26.89
C VAL A 169 10.55 -13.43 27.95
N LEU A 170 11.58 -13.39 28.79
CA LEU A 170 11.90 -14.47 29.74
C LEU A 170 11.73 -14.09 31.22
N ASP A 171 11.33 -12.87 31.56
CA ASP A 171 10.86 -12.55 32.91
C ASP A 171 9.43 -13.07 33.08
N GLU A 172 9.31 -14.38 33.30
CA GLU A 172 8.10 -14.93 33.92
C GLU A 172 8.03 -14.37 35.36
N PRO A 173 6.89 -13.77 35.76
CA PRO A 173 6.72 -13.45 37.18
C PRO A 173 6.63 -14.76 37.94
N ASP A 174 7.54 -14.95 38.88
CA ASP A 174 7.47 -16.02 39.87
C ASP A 174 6.10 -16.04 40.54
N LEU A 175 5.42 -17.19 40.44
CA LEU A 175 4.22 -17.55 41.16
C LEU A 175 4.52 -17.84 42.62
#